data_29ca0481f72c4c11d0cdfc2e59264693
#
_entry.id   29ca0481f72c4c11d0cdfc2e59264693
#
_cell.length_a   1.000
_cell.length_b   1.000
_cell.length_c   1.000
_cell.angle_alpha   90.00
_cell.angle_beta   90.00
_cell.angle_gamma   90.00
#
_symmetry.space_group_name_H-M   'P 1'
#
loop_
_entity.id
_entity.type
_entity.pdbx_description
1 polymer ?
#
loop_
_entity_poly.entity_id
_entity_poly.type
_entity_poly.pdbx_seq_one_letter_code
_entity_poly.pdbx_strand_id
1 'polypeptide(L)'
;MFSFICKGIIRDRRRSLLPVVVVTIGVMVVVFLDGLMGGMMDNMVRMTANFQIGHLKVMTRAYAADEAQKPNDLALLGSGEVMEQLHRDYPEVDWTPRIFFGGLLDIPDEHGETKAQGPVTAQAADLLSEGSKEAARLGLEKAITAGHIITQPGEILVSIDFAESFGVKPGDRVTFFGSTMDGAMSFANYHVAGIVRFGNSMLDRGGVILDIADARLLLDMEDAAGEIFGFLPGEKYLKERAESIKTSFNHQQADNPDVYAPVMTQLMDQDMMRQTLGYTDSMSFFMLLLLMIALS
;
A
#
# COMPACT_ATOMS: atom_id res chain seq x y z
N MET A 1 -17.98 32.22 41.35
CA MET A 1 -18.98 32.06 40.29
C MET A 1 -19.22 30.58 39.95
N PHE A 2 -18.23 29.77 39.69
CA PHE A 2 -18.35 28.33 39.38
C PHE A 2 -19.09 27.52 40.47
N SER A 3 -18.79 27.77 41.76
CA SER A 3 -19.42 27.09 42.90
C SER A 3 -20.93 27.42 43.03
N PHE A 4 -21.38 28.57 42.57
CA PHE A 4 -22.79 29.01 42.60
C PHE A 4 -23.59 28.29 41.51
N ILE A 5 -23.00 28.14 40.29
CA ILE A 5 -23.57 27.44 39.15
C ILE A 5 -23.74 25.96 39.50
N CYS A 6 -22.69 25.32 40.03
CA CYS A 6 -22.75 23.91 40.44
C CYS A 6 -23.80 23.64 41.54
N LYS A 7 -23.98 24.57 42.55
CA LYS A 7 -25.03 24.46 43.55
C LYS A 7 -26.43 24.64 42.96
N GLY A 8 -26.60 25.51 41.97
CA GLY A 8 -27.87 25.71 41.27
C GLY A 8 -28.30 24.45 40.48
N ILE A 9 -27.35 23.81 39.76
CA ILE A 9 -27.57 22.56 38.99
C ILE A 9 -27.98 21.43 39.90
N ILE A 10 -27.33 21.30 41.10
CA ILE A 10 -27.59 20.21 42.06
C ILE A 10 -28.94 20.41 42.74
N ARG A 11 -29.41 21.65 42.94
CA ARG A 11 -30.63 22.00 43.68
C ARG A 11 -31.88 21.74 42.84
N ASP A 12 -31.85 21.89 41.50
CA ASP A 12 -32.99 21.66 40.62
C ASP A 12 -32.73 20.53 39.62
N ARG A 13 -32.53 19.33 40.17
CA ARG A 13 -32.14 18.12 39.44
C ARG A 13 -33.05 17.79 38.27
N ARG A 14 -34.35 18.07 38.35
CA ARG A 14 -35.29 17.68 37.28
C ARG A 14 -35.22 18.61 36.06
N ARG A 15 -34.84 19.89 36.23
CA ARG A 15 -34.71 20.83 35.11
C ARG A 15 -33.31 20.84 34.47
N SER A 16 -32.26 20.53 35.26
CA SER A 16 -30.89 20.59 34.77
C SER A 16 -30.42 19.23 34.20
N LEU A 17 -31.06 18.13 34.55
CA LEU A 17 -30.62 16.78 34.16
C LEU A 17 -30.80 16.55 32.65
N LEU A 18 -31.90 16.99 32.06
CA LEU A 18 -32.15 16.81 30.62
C LEU A 18 -31.09 17.50 29.74
N PRO A 19 -30.82 18.83 29.91
CA PRO A 19 -29.76 19.48 29.13
C PRO A 19 -28.38 18.83 29.32
N VAL A 20 -28.01 18.48 30.54
CA VAL A 20 -26.71 17.84 30.83
C VAL A 20 -26.61 16.49 30.11
N VAL A 21 -27.66 15.67 30.16
CA VAL A 21 -27.69 14.37 29.46
C VAL A 21 -27.59 14.56 27.97
N VAL A 22 -28.35 15.49 27.37
CA VAL A 22 -28.33 15.76 25.93
C VAL A 22 -26.92 16.21 25.48
N VAL A 23 -26.31 17.18 26.20
CA VAL A 23 -24.95 17.63 25.91
C VAL A 23 -23.93 16.51 26.06
N THR A 24 -24.03 15.70 27.14
CA THR A 24 -23.11 14.58 27.37
C THR A 24 -23.20 13.54 26.26
N ILE A 25 -24.41 13.17 25.85
CA ILE A 25 -24.62 12.23 24.74
C ILE A 25 -24.11 12.84 23.43
N GLY A 26 -24.39 14.11 23.17
CA GLY A 26 -23.91 14.81 21.98
C GLY A 26 -22.38 14.81 21.87
N VAL A 27 -21.70 15.19 22.98
CA VAL A 27 -20.23 15.14 23.05
C VAL A 27 -19.69 13.71 22.84
N MET A 28 -20.31 12.72 23.49
CA MET A 28 -19.91 11.32 23.38
C MET A 28 -20.03 10.84 21.94
N VAL A 29 -21.12 11.14 21.25
CA VAL A 29 -21.32 10.78 19.83
C VAL A 29 -20.28 11.44 18.93
N VAL A 30 -20.01 12.73 19.14
CA VAL A 30 -19.00 13.47 18.35
C VAL A 30 -17.60 12.85 18.52
N VAL A 31 -17.16 12.61 19.76
CA VAL A 31 -15.86 12.01 20.05
C VAL A 31 -15.76 10.59 19.50
N PHE A 32 -16.84 9.83 19.60
CA PHE A 32 -16.89 8.47 19.04
C PHE A 32 -16.77 8.48 17.53
N LEU A 33 -17.52 9.34 16.84
CA LEU A 33 -17.47 9.47 15.38
C LEU A 33 -16.10 9.96 14.90
N ASP A 34 -15.49 10.93 15.58
CA ASP A 34 -14.15 11.43 15.26
C ASP A 34 -13.10 10.32 15.39
N GLY A 35 -13.13 9.57 16.48
CA GLY A 35 -12.23 8.43 16.67
C GLY A 35 -12.44 7.30 15.65
N LEU A 36 -13.70 7.02 15.29
CA LEU A 36 -14.02 6.01 14.27
C LEU A 36 -13.50 6.44 12.89
N MET A 37 -13.71 7.69 12.53
CA MET A 37 -13.25 8.23 11.25
C MET A 37 -11.74 8.33 11.17
N GLY A 38 -11.09 8.78 12.24
CA GLY A 38 -9.63 8.78 12.35
C GLY A 38 -9.03 7.38 12.15
N GLY A 39 -9.61 6.38 12.82
CA GLY A 39 -9.17 4.99 12.68
C GLY A 39 -9.38 4.41 11.27
N MET A 40 -10.49 4.73 10.61
CA MET A 40 -10.73 4.33 9.22
C MET A 40 -9.72 4.98 8.27
N MET A 41 -9.41 6.26 8.48
CA MET A 41 -8.47 7.01 7.68
C MET A 41 -7.04 6.50 7.85
N ASP A 42 -6.60 6.27 9.08
CA ASP A 42 -5.28 5.68 9.35
C ASP A 42 -5.12 4.32 8.68
N ASN A 43 -6.17 3.50 8.69
CA ASN A 43 -6.15 2.22 8.02
C ASN A 43 -6.07 2.37 6.49
N MET A 44 -6.82 3.30 5.90
CA MET A 44 -6.78 3.58 4.46
C MET A 44 -5.40 4.09 4.02
N VAL A 45 -4.82 5.04 4.75
CA VAL A 45 -3.47 5.56 4.52
C VAL A 45 -2.45 4.43 4.56
N ARG A 46 -2.53 3.58 5.59
CA ARG A 46 -1.62 2.45 5.76
C ARG A 46 -1.76 1.42 4.64
N MET A 47 -2.98 1.04 4.28
CA MET A 47 -3.21 0.11 3.15
C MET A 47 -2.66 0.68 1.85
N THR A 48 -2.93 1.95 1.55
CA THR A 48 -2.42 2.60 0.34
C THR A 48 -0.89 2.68 0.35
N ALA A 49 -0.29 3.05 1.47
CA ALA A 49 1.16 3.07 1.61
C ALA A 49 1.76 1.67 1.43
N ASN A 50 1.20 0.65 2.07
CA ASN A 50 1.78 -0.68 2.06
C ASN A 50 1.67 -1.37 0.69
N PHE A 51 0.59 -1.15 -0.04
CA PHE A 51 0.31 -1.86 -1.29
C PHE A 51 0.64 -1.08 -2.56
N GLN A 52 0.61 0.25 -2.55
CA GLN A 52 0.60 1.02 -3.79
C GLN A 52 1.69 2.07 -3.93
N ILE A 53 2.11 2.72 -2.83
CA ILE A 53 2.86 3.97 -2.97
C ILE A 53 4.07 4.06 -2.04
N GLY A 54 4.07 3.41 -0.86
CA GLY A 54 5.00 3.72 0.22
C GLY A 54 4.67 5.05 0.93
N HIS A 55 5.45 5.44 1.89
CA HIS A 55 5.44 6.81 2.42
C HIS A 55 6.21 7.76 1.48
N LEU A 56 7.27 7.23 0.90
CA LEU A 56 8.10 7.80 -0.15
C LEU A 56 8.21 6.79 -1.28
N LYS A 57 8.44 7.26 -2.49
CA LYS A 57 8.63 6.41 -3.65
C LYS A 57 9.65 7.01 -4.59
N VAL A 58 10.61 6.21 -5.03
CA VAL A 58 11.61 6.58 -6.02
C VAL A 58 11.36 5.77 -7.29
N MET A 59 11.39 6.44 -8.43
CA MET A 59 11.24 5.88 -9.77
C MET A 59 11.95 6.79 -10.77
N THR A 60 12.05 6.40 -12.03
CA THR A 60 12.55 7.32 -13.06
C THR A 60 11.55 8.44 -13.34
N ARG A 61 12.00 9.59 -13.85
CA ARG A 61 11.10 10.67 -14.27
C ARG A 61 10.17 10.22 -15.40
N ALA A 62 10.68 9.40 -16.32
CA ALA A 62 9.87 8.83 -17.40
C ALA A 62 8.76 7.91 -16.86
N TYR A 63 9.08 7.02 -15.92
CA TYR A 63 8.09 6.18 -15.25
C TYR A 63 7.04 7.01 -14.50
N ALA A 64 7.48 8.05 -13.79
CA ALA A 64 6.59 8.94 -13.03
C ALA A 64 5.57 9.68 -13.91
N ALA A 65 5.93 9.98 -15.16
CA ALA A 65 5.03 10.65 -16.10
C ALA A 65 3.84 9.76 -16.52
N ASP A 66 4.01 8.44 -16.47
CA ASP A 66 2.99 7.44 -16.86
C ASP A 66 2.78 6.36 -15.77
N GLU A 67 2.94 6.75 -14.51
CA GLU A 67 2.92 5.87 -13.34
C GLU A 67 1.70 4.96 -13.27
N ALA A 68 0.55 5.43 -13.75
CA ALA A 68 -0.70 4.68 -13.71
C ALA A 68 -0.64 3.37 -14.53
N GLN A 69 0.20 3.32 -15.55
CA GLN A 69 0.36 2.15 -16.42
C GLN A 69 1.45 1.18 -15.94
N LYS A 70 2.26 1.59 -14.94
CA LYS A 70 3.39 0.80 -14.42
C LYS A 70 4.34 0.34 -15.53
N PRO A 71 4.91 1.28 -16.31
CA PRO A 71 5.67 0.98 -17.53
C PRO A 71 7.07 0.43 -17.19
N ASN A 72 7.23 -0.89 -17.16
CA ASN A 72 8.48 -1.53 -16.77
C ASN A 72 9.64 -1.31 -17.77
N ASP A 73 9.36 -0.91 -19.00
CA ASP A 73 10.34 -0.43 -19.98
C ASP A 73 11.00 0.91 -19.56
N LEU A 74 10.36 1.63 -18.65
CA LEU A 74 10.87 2.87 -18.05
C LEU A 74 11.36 2.68 -16.62
N ALA A 75 11.55 1.42 -16.19
CA ALA A 75 11.98 1.07 -14.85
C ALA A 75 13.37 1.64 -14.50
N LEU A 76 13.66 1.69 -13.23
CA LEU A 76 14.92 2.14 -12.66
C LEU A 76 15.94 1.01 -12.76
N LEU A 77 16.90 1.15 -13.68
CA LEU A 77 18.02 0.22 -13.86
C LEU A 77 19.11 0.51 -12.81
N GLY A 78 19.90 -0.50 -12.45
CA GLY A 78 20.88 -0.37 -11.38
C GLY A 78 20.26 -0.06 -10.03
N SER A 79 19.12 -0.67 -9.76
CA SER A 79 18.33 -0.41 -8.55
C SER A 79 19.12 -0.66 -7.26
N GLY A 80 20.11 -1.56 -7.29
CA GLY A 80 21.03 -1.82 -6.18
C GLY A 80 21.84 -0.59 -5.78
N GLU A 81 22.45 0.11 -6.74
CA GLU A 81 23.24 1.33 -6.47
C GLU A 81 22.36 2.43 -5.88
N VAL A 82 21.15 2.62 -6.42
CA VAL A 82 20.18 3.59 -5.92
C VAL A 82 19.74 3.25 -4.49
N MET A 83 19.50 1.98 -4.21
CA MET A 83 19.17 1.48 -2.87
C MET A 83 20.30 1.77 -1.87
N GLU A 84 21.55 1.51 -2.25
CA GLU A 84 22.71 1.82 -1.43
C GLU A 84 22.84 3.33 -1.15
N GLN A 85 22.59 4.17 -2.14
CA GLN A 85 22.58 5.62 -1.96
C GLN A 85 21.47 6.03 -0.99
N LEU A 86 20.25 5.54 -1.19
CA LEU A 86 19.11 5.84 -0.32
C LEU A 86 19.36 5.43 1.13
N HIS A 87 19.95 4.25 1.36
CA HIS A 87 20.31 3.79 2.71
C HIS A 87 21.41 4.66 3.36
N ARG A 88 22.38 5.17 2.58
CA ARG A 88 23.41 6.07 3.10
C ARG A 88 22.85 7.44 3.46
N ASP A 89 22.03 8.01 2.58
CA ASP A 89 21.55 9.38 2.70
C ASP A 89 20.35 9.50 3.66
N TYR A 90 19.53 8.45 3.77
CA TYR A 90 18.33 8.39 4.59
C TYR A 90 18.23 7.06 5.36
N PRO A 91 19.17 6.80 6.30
CA PRO A 91 19.27 5.51 6.99
C PRO A 91 18.10 5.18 7.91
N GLU A 92 17.27 6.18 8.26
CA GLU A 92 16.07 5.99 9.07
C GLU A 92 14.87 5.46 8.26
N VAL A 93 14.94 5.52 6.92
CA VAL A 93 13.88 5.05 6.04
C VAL A 93 14.16 3.61 5.64
N ASP A 94 13.16 2.78 5.73
CA ASP A 94 13.24 1.39 5.26
C ASP A 94 12.85 1.33 3.77
N TRP A 95 13.85 1.09 2.93
CA TRP A 95 13.70 1.09 1.48
C TRP A 95 13.54 -0.33 0.94
N THR A 96 12.62 -0.52 0.01
CA THR A 96 12.32 -1.83 -0.60
C THR A 96 11.93 -1.68 -2.06
N PRO A 97 12.49 -2.49 -2.98
CA PRO A 97 12.12 -2.44 -4.37
C PRO A 97 10.80 -3.18 -4.62
N ARG A 98 10.02 -2.70 -5.57
CA ARG A 98 8.77 -3.28 -6.03
C ARG A 98 8.70 -3.31 -7.55
N ILE A 99 8.05 -4.33 -8.10
CA ILE A 99 7.72 -4.43 -9.52
C ILE A 99 6.24 -4.77 -9.64
N PHE A 100 5.51 -4.01 -10.45
CA PHE A 100 4.11 -4.24 -10.77
C PHE A 100 4.00 -4.59 -12.25
N PHE A 101 3.27 -5.63 -12.59
CA PHE A 101 3.07 -6.03 -13.98
C PHE A 101 1.79 -6.82 -14.16
N GLY A 102 1.29 -6.85 -15.38
CA GLY A 102 0.12 -7.63 -15.75
C GLY A 102 0.48 -8.86 -16.56
N GLY A 103 -0.42 -9.82 -16.62
CA GLY A 103 -0.25 -11.01 -17.46
C GLY A 103 -1.46 -11.92 -17.42
N LEU A 104 -1.26 -13.13 -17.92
CA LEU A 104 -2.24 -14.21 -17.87
C LEU A 104 -1.68 -15.33 -17.01
N LEU A 105 -2.49 -15.84 -16.10
CA LEU A 105 -2.18 -17.04 -15.34
C LEU A 105 -2.94 -18.21 -15.96
N ASP A 106 -2.20 -19.18 -16.45
CA ASP A 106 -2.69 -20.41 -17.04
C ASP A 106 -2.65 -21.55 -16.01
N ILE A 107 -3.75 -22.28 -15.95
CA ILE A 107 -3.92 -23.43 -15.07
C ILE A 107 -3.97 -24.68 -15.96
N PRO A 108 -2.90 -25.50 -15.99
CA PRO A 108 -2.89 -26.71 -16.79
C PRO A 108 -3.74 -27.81 -16.17
N ASP A 109 -4.20 -28.73 -17.02
CA ASP A 109 -4.79 -29.98 -16.59
C ASP A 109 -3.71 -31.05 -16.28
N GLU A 110 -4.15 -32.30 -16.01
CA GLU A 110 -3.26 -33.43 -15.71
C GLU A 110 -2.37 -33.82 -16.90
N HIS A 111 -2.70 -33.38 -18.13
CA HIS A 111 -1.95 -33.65 -19.36
C HIS A 111 -1.05 -32.46 -19.75
N GLY A 112 -1.10 -31.36 -18.99
CA GLY A 112 -0.35 -30.12 -19.26
C GLY A 112 -1.01 -29.22 -20.31
N GLU A 113 -2.26 -29.51 -20.72
CA GLU A 113 -3.05 -28.63 -21.58
C GLU A 113 -3.75 -27.56 -20.73
N THR A 114 -3.97 -26.38 -21.33
CA THR A 114 -4.69 -25.29 -20.64
C THR A 114 -6.11 -25.72 -20.28
N LYS A 115 -6.37 -25.87 -19.00
CA LYS A 115 -7.73 -26.09 -18.46
C LYS A 115 -8.49 -24.80 -18.32
N ALA A 116 -7.84 -23.76 -17.83
CA ALA A 116 -8.38 -22.43 -17.64
C ALA A 116 -7.27 -21.39 -17.65
N GLN A 117 -7.60 -20.15 -18.00
CA GLN A 117 -6.67 -19.03 -17.92
C GLN A 117 -7.41 -17.74 -17.58
N GLY A 118 -6.75 -16.81 -16.91
CA GLY A 118 -7.35 -15.55 -16.57
C GLY A 118 -6.32 -14.43 -16.43
N PRO A 119 -6.76 -13.16 -16.63
CA PRO A 119 -5.89 -12.01 -16.44
C PRO A 119 -5.57 -11.82 -14.96
N VAL A 120 -4.32 -11.49 -14.69
CA VAL A 120 -3.83 -11.19 -13.34
C VAL A 120 -2.99 -9.93 -13.33
N THR A 121 -2.97 -9.28 -12.15
CA THR A 121 -2.04 -8.20 -11.83
C THR A 121 -1.09 -8.70 -10.77
N ALA A 122 0.19 -8.75 -11.10
CA ALA A 122 1.23 -9.22 -10.21
C ALA A 122 1.90 -8.06 -9.49
N GLN A 123 2.18 -8.27 -8.21
CA GLN A 123 3.01 -7.41 -7.39
C GLN A 123 4.18 -8.24 -6.85
N ALA A 124 5.38 -7.85 -7.24
CA ALA A 124 6.58 -8.45 -6.73
C ALA A 124 7.22 -7.58 -5.65
N ALA A 125 7.62 -8.21 -4.56
CA ALA A 125 8.26 -7.60 -3.42
C ALA A 125 9.39 -8.50 -2.92
N ASP A 126 10.33 -7.95 -2.19
CA ASP A 126 11.39 -8.73 -1.56
C ASP A 126 10.82 -9.53 -0.37
N LEU A 127 10.44 -10.78 -0.62
CA LEU A 127 9.80 -11.65 0.37
C LEU A 127 10.76 -12.65 1.00
N LEU A 128 11.87 -12.97 0.31
CA LEU A 128 12.75 -14.05 0.70
C LEU A 128 14.08 -13.60 1.29
N SER A 129 14.46 -12.32 1.17
CA SER A 129 15.70 -11.81 1.77
C SER A 129 15.63 -11.82 3.29
N GLU A 130 16.75 -12.15 3.92
CA GLU A 130 16.88 -12.14 5.38
C GLU A 130 16.61 -10.72 5.94
N GLY A 131 15.72 -10.63 6.91
CA GLY A 131 15.34 -9.35 7.53
C GLY A 131 14.31 -8.52 6.76
N SER A 132 13.80 -9.01 5.63
CA SER A 132 12.71 -8.34 4.91
C SER A 132 11.47 -8.19 5.78
N LYS A 133 10.82 -7.02 5.68
CA LYS A 133 9.55 -6.73 6.37
C LYS A 133 8.34 -6.79 5.44
N GLU A 134 8.55 -7.15 4.18
CA GLU A 134 7.52 -7.06 3.14
C GLU A 134 6.33 -7.99 3.41
N ALA A 135 6.56 -9.21 3.86
CA ALA A 135 5.49 -10.14 4.21
C ALA A 135 4.60 -9.60 5.33
N ALA A 136 5.21 -8.98 6.36
CA ALA A 136 4.49 -8.35 7.46
C ALA A 136 3.77 -7.07 7.01
N ARG A 137 4.41 -6.25 6.17
CA ARG A 137 3.89 -5.01 5.62
C ARG A 137 2.68 -5.23 4.72
N LEU A 138 2.73 -6.26 3.88
CA LEU A 138 1.60 -6.72 3.07
C LEU A 138 0.56 -7.50 3.90
N GLY A 139 0.82 -7.75 5.18
CA GLY A 139 -0.09 -8.46 6.06
C GLY A 139 -0.37 -9.90 5.64
N LEU A 140 0.58 -10.55 4.94
CA LEU A 140 0.36 -11.84 4.28
C LEU A 140 -0.05 -12.94 5.26
N GLU A 141 0.51 -12.96 6.48
CA GLU A 141 0.13 -13.95 7.50
C GLU A 141 -1.36 -13.93 7.84
N LYS A 142 -1.96 -12.72 7.84
CA LYS A 142 -3.40 -12.54 8.12
C LYS A 142 -4.27 -12.70 6.88
N ALA A 143 -3.69 -12.47 5.70
CA ALA A 143 -4.38 -12.54 4.43
C ALA A 143 -4.51 -13.98 3.91
N ILE A 144 -3.64 -14.91 4.30
CA ILE A 144 -3.67 -16.33 3.92
C ILE A 144 -5.00 -16.94 4.37
N THR A 145 -5.72 -17.53 3.42
CA THR A 145 -6.95 -18.31 3.66
C THR A 145 -6.73 -19.81 3.50
N ALA A 146 -5.74 -20.21 2.69
CA ALA A 146 -5.33 -21.60 2.50
C ALA A 146 -3.85 -21.65 2.09
N GLY A 147 -3.14 -22.73 2.43
CA GLY A 147 -1.72 -22.91 2.14
C GLY A 147 -0.81 -22.15 3.10
N HIS A 148 0.29 -21.62 2.59
CA HIS A 148 1.30 -20.87 3.37
C HIS A 148 1.81 -19.64 2.59
N ILE A 149 2.54 -18.76 3.25
CA ILE A 149 3.23 -17.63 2.62
C ILE A 149 4.42 -18.19 1.79
N ILE A 150 4.93 -17.39 0.84
CA ILE A 150 6.10 -17.75 0.02
C ILE A 150 7.29 -18.00 0.94
N THR A 151 7.96 -19.14 0.74
CA THR A 151 9.12 -19.59 1.52
C THR A 151 10.33 -19.92 0.65
N GLN A 152 10.15 -20.07 -0.65
CA GLN A 152 11.21 -20.39 -1.60
C GLN A 152 10.91 -19.79 -2.99
N PRO A 153 11.94 -19.61 -3.83
CA PRO A 153 11.77 -19.17 -5.22
C PRO A 153 10.82 -20.09 -6.00
N GLY A 154 10.09 -19.52 -6.95
CA GLY A 154 9.12 -20.25 -7.77
C GLY A 154 7.76 -20.48 -7.11
N GLU A 155 7.54 -19.94 -5.92
CA GLU A 155 6.23 -19.92 -5.25
C GLU A 155 5.49 -18.60 -5.49
N ILE A 156 4.15 -18.68 -5.63
CA ILE A 156 3.30 -17.51 -5.73
C ILE A 156 2.10 -17.60 -4.78
N LEU A 157 1.56 -16.44 -4.41
CA LEU A 157 0.26 -16.34 -3.76
C LEU A 157 -0.76 -15.84 -4.79
N VAL A 158 -1.93 -16.46 -4.79
CA VAL A 158 -3.03 -16.14 -5.71
C VAL A 158 -4.22 -15.61 -4.91
N SER A 159 -4.89 -14.60 -5.44
CA SER A 159 -6.06 -14.01 -4.80
C SER A 159 -7.24 -14.98 -4.76
N ILE A 160 -8.09 -14.81 -3.74
CA ILE A 160 -9.18 -15.75 -3.46
C ILE A 160 -10.22 -15.81 -4.57
N ASP A 161 -10.66 -14.66 -5.11
CA ASP A 161 -11.68 -14.64 -6.15
C ASP A 161 -11.17 -15.30 -7.45
N PHE A 162 -9.87 -15.14 -7.77
CA PHE A 162 -9.24 -15.83 -8.88
C PHE A 162 -9.21 -17.35 -8.62
N ALA A 163 -8.75 -17.75 -7.43
CA ALA A 163 -8.66 -19.16 -7.06
C ALA A 163 -10.05 -19.86 -7.09
N GLU A 164 -11.09 -19.21 -6.59
CA GLU A 164 -12.47 -19.71 -6.64
C GLU A 164 -12.99 -19.79 -8.08
N SER A 165 -12.74 -18.77 -8.90
CA SER A 165 -13.24 -18.69 -10.29
C SER A 165 -12.62 -19.76 -11.19
N PHE A 166 -11.35 -20.08 -10.99
CA PHE A 166 -10.60 -21.00 -11.85
C PHE A 166 -10.28 -22.35 -11.19
N GLY A 167 -10.70 -22.55 -9.94
CA GLY A 167 -10.53 -23.80 -9.20
C GLY A 167 -9.08 -24.08 -8.78
N VAL A 168 -8.28 -23.04 -8.56
CA VAL A 168 -6.87 -23.12 -8.14
C VAL A 168 -6.76 -23.45 -6.66
N LYS A 169 -5.79 -24.29 -6.31
CA LYS A 169 -5.54 -24.74 -4.93
C LYS A 169 -4.06 -24.59 -4.58
N PRO A 170 -3.72 -24.48 -3.29
CA PRO A 170 -2.33 -24.60 -2.85
C PRO A 170 -1.72 -25.93 -3.32
N GLY A 171 -0.49 -25.87 -3.85
CA GLY A 171 0.22 -26.99 -4.46
C GLY A 171 0.04 -27.13 -5.97
N ASP A 172 -0.95 -26.44 -6.57
CA ASP A 172 -1.13 -26.47 -8.02
C ASP A 172 0.05 -25.81 -8.73
N ARG A 173 0.38 -26.35 -9.91
CA ARG A 173 1.33 -25.73 -10.82
C ARG A 173 0.57 -24.82 -11.80
N VAL A 174 1.09 -23.63 -12.02
CA VAL A 174 0.50 -22.65 -12.92
C VAL A 174 1.60 -22.04 -13.80
N THR A 175 1.23 -21.52 -14.98
CA THR A 175 2.14 -20.83 -15.87
C THR A 175 1.74 -19.37 -15.98
N PHE A 176 2.65 -18.46 -15.65
CA PHE A 176 2.45 -17.04 -15.87
C PHE A 176 2.95 -16.68 -17.26
N PHE A 177 2.11 -16.05 -18.06
CA PHE A 177 2.44 -15.46 -19.37
C PHE A 177 2.43 -13.94 -19.27
N GLY A 178 3.51 -13.30 -19.67
CA GLY A 178 3.67 -11.86 -19.65
C GLY A 178 4.61 -11.35 -20.74
N SER A 179 5.08 -10.14 -20.57
CA SER A 179 6.08 -9.53 -21.43
C SER A 179 7.30 -9.14 -20.61
N THR A 180 8.49 -9.31 -21.18
CA THR A 180 9.71 -8.72 -20.60
C THR A 180 9.60 -7.20 -20.61
N MET A 181 10.52 -6.53 -19.92
CA MET A 181 10.60 -5.06 -19.95
C MET A 181 10.76 -4.49 -21.37
N ASP A 182 11.40 -5.24 -22.29
CA ASP A 182 11.60 -4.85 -23.68
C ASP A 182 10.45 -5.28 -24.62
N GLY A 183 9.35 -5.81 -24.05
CA GLY A 183 8.15 -6.20 -24.79
C GLY A 183 8.20 -7.57 -25.47
N ALA A 184 9.23 -8.39 -25.24
CA ALA A 184 9.26 -9.77 -25.69
C ALA A 184 8.30 -10.65 -24.86
N MET A 185 7.73 -11.69 -25.47
CA MET A 185 6.90 -12.64 -24.75
C MET A 185 7.75 -13.44 -23.76
N SER A 186 7.28 -13.52 -22.53
CA SER A 186 7.90 -14.29 -21.47
C SER A 186 6.90 -15.19 -20.75
N PHE A 187 7.37 -16.30 -20.22
CA PHE A 187 6.56 -17.19 -19.38
C PHE A 187 7.43 -17.91 -18.35
N ALA A 188 6.82 -18.18 -17.21
CA ALA A 188 7.45 -18.96 -16.14
C ALA A 188 6.41 -19.85 -15.44
N ASN A 189 6.90 -20.99 -14.94
CA ASN A 189 6.08 -21.92 -14.15
C ASN A 189 6.28 -21.64 -12.67
N TYR A 190 5.17 -21.59 -11.94
CA TYR A 190 5.15 -21.35 -10.50
C TYR A 190 4.32 -22.41 -9.79
N HIS A 191 4.57 -22.55 -8.49
CA HIS A 191 3.72 -23.32 -7.58
C HIS A 191 2.90 -22.36 -6.71
N VAL A 192 1.62 -22.64 -6.59
CA VAL A 192 0.73 -21.86 -5.72
C VAL A 192 1.01 -22.25 -4.27
N ALA A 193 1.73 -21.41 -3.52
CA ALA A 193 2.01 -21.62 -2.11
C ALA A 193 0.75 -21.43 -1.26
N GLY A 194 -0.06 -20.43 -1.60
CA GLY A 194 -1.26 -20.13 -0.85
C GLY A 194 -2.25 -19.24 -1.57
N ILE A 195 -3.43 -19.16 -0.98
CA ILE A 195 -4.53 -18.30 -1.42
C ILE A 195 -4.69 -17.17 -0.41
N VAL A 196 -4.79 -15.93 -0.90
CA VAL A 196 -4.84 -14.72 -0.08
C VAL A 196 -6.12 -13.93 -0.29
N ARG A 197 -6.62 -13.33 0.79
CA ARG A 197 -7.71 -12.36 0.79
C ARG A 197 -7.25 -11.06 1.42
N PHE A 198 -7.15 -10.01 0.63
CA PHE A 198 -6.72 -8.69 1.10
C PHE A 198 -7.87 -7.84 1.64
N GLY A 199 -9.12 -8.22 1.34
CA GLY A 199 -10.30 -7.41 1.65
C GLY A 199 -10.45 -6.18 0.76
N ASN A 200 -9.73 -6.15 -0.37
CA ASN A 200 -9.82 -5.13 -1.41
C ASN A 200 -10.24 -5.81 -2.72
N SER A 201 -11.39 -5.46 -3.24
CA SER A 201 -11.97 -6.10 -4.41
C SER A 201 -11.11 -6.04 -5.68
N MET A 202 -10.21 -5.06 -5.80
CA MET A 202 -9.29 -4.96 -6.93
C MET A 202 -8.18 -6.02 -6.82
N LEU A 203 -7.58 -6.16 -5.64
CA LEU A 203 -6.53 -7.14 -5.38
C LEU A 203 -7.12 -8.57 -5.29
N ASP A 204 -8.32 -8.71 -4.73
CA ASP A 204 -8.95 -10.03 -4.54
C ASP A 204 -9.42 -10.68 -5.84
N ARG A 205 -9.70 -9.90 -6.92
CA ARG A 205 -10.17 -10.44 -8.21
C ARG A 205 -9.11 -11.16 -9.05
N GLY A 206 -7.87 -10.72 -9.00
CA GLY A 206 -6.82 -11.24 -9.88
C GLY A 206 -5.42 -10.84 -9.43
N GLY A 207 -5.24 -10.58 -8.14
CA GLY A 207 -3.93 -10.28 -7.56
C GLY A 207 -3.08 -11.53 -7.45
N VAL A 208 -1.81 -11.39 -7.84
CA VAL A 208 -0.77 -12.37 -7.63
C VAL A 208 0.39 -11.69 -6.90
N ILE A 209 0.92 -12.36 -5.89
CA ILE A 209 2.13 -11.91 -5.19
C ILE A 209 3.23 -12.93 -5.42
N LEU A 210 4.44 -12.43 -5.70
CA LEU A 210 5.63 -13.26 -5.88
C LEU A 210 6.87 -12.54 -5.34
N ASP A 211 7.96 -13.30 -5.20
CA ASP A 211 9.24 -12.71 -4.83
C ASP A 211 9.80 -11.86 -5.97
N ILE A 212 10.52 -10.80 -5.62
CA ILE A 212 11.07 -9.86 -6.61
C ILE A 212 12.14 -10.50 -7.50
N ALA A 213 12.89 -11.47 -7.00
CA ALA A 213 13.88 -12.17 -7.80
C ALA A 213 13.21 -13.00 -8.91
N ASP A 214 12.08 -13.64 -8.62
CA ASP A 214 11.30 -14.37 -9.61
C ASP A 214 10.70 -13.43 -10.68
N ALA A 215 10.23 -12.27 -10.28
CA ALA A 215 9.72 -11.27 -11.23
C ALA A 215 10.84 -10.71 -12.12
N ARG A 216 12.02 -10.45 -11.56
CA ARG A 216 13.19 -10.00 -12.34
C ARG A 216 13.58 -11.01 -13.41
N LEU A 217 13.57 -12.29 -13.09
CA LEU A 217 13.83 -13.35 -14.06
C LEU A 217 12.75 -13.42 -15.14
N LEU A 218 11.47 -13.33 -14.77
CA LEU A 218 10.35 -13.38 -15.70
C LEU A 218 10.36 -12.18 -16.68
N LEU A 219 10.69 -11.00 -16.19
CA LEU A 219 10.58 -9.74 -16.93
C LEU A 219 11.89 -9.31 -17.61
N ASP A 220 12.97 -10.10 -17.46
CA ASP A 220 14.33 -9.74 -17.90
C ASP A 220 14.78 -8.38 -17.32
N MET A 221 14.56 -8.21 -16.02
CA MET A 221 14.82 -6.99 -15.25
C MET A 221 15.96 -7.20 -14.24
N GLU A 222 17.08 -7.76 -14.66
CA GLU A 222 18.23 -7.96 -13.78
C GLU A 222 18.66 -6.62 -13.17
N ASP A 223 18.75 -6.57 -11.83
CA ASP A 223 19.05 -5.34 -11.05
C ASP A 223 18.18 -4.11 -11.43
N ALA A 224 16.91 -4.34 -11.74
CA ALA A 224 15.97 -3.25 -11.97
C ALA A 224 14.79 -3.31 -10.99
N ALA A 225 14.12 -2.17 -10.81
CA ALA A 225 12.87 -2.06 -10.08
C ALA A 225 11.95 -1.05 -10.77
N GLY A 226 10.66 -1.33 -10.83
CA GLY A 226 9.69 -0.34 -11.29
C GLY A 226 9.64 0.85 -10.33
N GLU A 227 9.60 0.55 -9.04
CA GLU A 227 9.51 1.54 -7.97
C GLU A 227 10.33 1.08 -6.76
N ILE A 228 10.92 2.02 -6.01
CA ILE A 228 11.52 1.78 -4.70
C ILE A 228 10.67 2.49 -3.67
N PHE A 229 10.05 1.73 -2.77
CA PHE A 229 9.24 2.27 -1.70
C PHE A 229 10.09 2.57 -0.47
N GLY A 230 9.80 3.70 0.19
CA GLY A 230 10.39 4.10 1.45
C GLY A 230 9.36 4.19 2.55
N PHE A 231 9.63 3.56 3.68
CA PHE A 231 8.78 3.57 4.87
C PHE A 231 9.47 4.27 6.02
N LEU A 232 8.83 5.30 6.56
CA LEU A 232 9.31 6.04 7.72
C LEU A 232 9.26 5.19 8.99
N PRO A 233 10.07 5.51 10.01
CA PRO A 233 10.13 4.76 11.27
C PRO A 233 8.76 4.55 11.91
N GLY A 234 8.52 3.34 12.42
CA GLY A 234 7.25 2.95 13.04
C GLY A 234 6.10 2.79 12.05
N GLU A 235 6.39 2.75 10.75
CA GLU A 235 5.39 2.61 9.65
C GLU A 235 4.27 3.64 9.73
N LYS A 236 4.59 4.83 10.29
CA LYS A 236 3.67 5.95 10.38
C LYS A 236 4.08 7.04 9.40
N TYR A 237 3.14 7.43 8.56
CA TYR A 237 3.36 8.54 7.65
C TYR A 237 3.47 9.87 8.40
N LEU A 238 4.57 10.58 8.23
CA LEU A 238 4.86 11.89 8.79
C LEU A 238 5.10 12.86 7.64
N LYS A 239 4.10 13.69 7.33
CA LYS A 239 4.06 14.57 6.16
C LYS A 239 5.29 15.48 6.05
N GLU A 240 5.62 16.20 7.13
CA GLU A 240 6.76 17.14 7.12
C GLU A 240 8.09 16.42 6.88
N ARG A 241 8.25 15.22 7.45
CA ARG A 241 9.48 14.43 7.27
C ARG A 241 9.57 13.90 5.83
N ALA A 242 8.49 13.36 5.29
CA ALA A 242 8.43 12.89 3.91
C ALA A 242 8.72 14.03 2.91
N GLU A 243 8.11 15.20 3.11
CA GLU A 243 8.35 16.38 2.26
C GLU A 243 9.80 16.85 2.33
N SER A 244 10.41 16.87 3.52
CA SER A 244 11.83 17.26 3.69
C SER A 244 12.76 16.31 2.93
N ILE A 245 12.55 14.99 3.05
CA ILE A 245 13.36 13.98 2.36
C ILE A 245 13.16 14.09 0.84
N LYS A 246 11.92 14.15 0.36
CA LYS A 246 11.59 14.31 -1.07
C LYS A 246 12.26 15.56 -1.66
N THR A 247 12.14 16.71 -0.97
CA THR A 247 12.71 17.97 -1.44
C THR A 247 14.22 17.90 -1.51
N SER A 248 14.88 17.35 -0.48
CA SER A 248 16.33 17.15 -0.45
C SER A 248 16.80 16.25 -1.59
N PHE A 249 16.16 15.09 -1.79
CA PHE A 249 16.49 14.16 -2.85
C PHE A 249 16.34 14.79 -4.24
N ASN A 250 15.18 15.38 -4.51
CA ASN A 250 14.90 15.98 -5.82
C ASN A 250 15.80 17.18 -6.12
N HIS A 251 16.23 17.93 -5.10
CA HIS A 251 17.18 19.00 -5.28
C HIS A 251 18.57 18.49 -5.73
N GLN A 252 19.01 17.35 -5.21
CA GLN A 252 20.26 16.70 -5.64
C GLN A 252 20.20 16.25 -7.11
N GLN A 253 19.01 15.91 -7.61
CA GLN A 253 18.78 15.47 -8.98
C GLN A 253 18.35 16.59 -9.94
N ALA A 254 18.26 17.85 -9.47
CA ALA A 254 17.68 18.95 -10.23
C ALA A 254 18.44 19.28 -11.51
N ASP A 255 19.77 19.19 -11.47
CA ASP A 255 20.65 19.52 -12.60
C ASP A 255 20.85 18.36 -13.59
N ASN A 256 20.32 17.18 -13.30
CA ASN A 256 20.38 16.02 -14.20
C ASN A 256 19.24 16.10 -15.22
N PRO A 257 19.51 16.32 -16.54
CA PRO A 257 18.47 16.44 -17.56
C PRO A 257 17.91 15.10 -18.04
N ASP A 258 18.48 13.97 -17.60
CA ASP A 258 18.09 12.64 -18.05
C ASP A 258 16.65 12.32 -17.62
N VAL A 259 15.85 11.84 -18.55
CA VAL A 259 14.48 11.37 -18.29
C VAL A 259 14.44 10.09 -17.46
N TYR A 260 15.53 9.33 -17.45
CA TYR A 260 15.70 8.15 -16.60
C TYR A 260 16.32 8.48 -15.23
N ALA A 261 16.64 9.76 -14.97
CA ALA A 261 17.10 10.15 -13.65
C ALA A 261 16.03 9.85 -12.59
N PRO A 262 16.44 9.43 -11.38
CA PRO A 262 15.51 9.13 -10.32
C PRO A 262 14.79 10.38 -9.83
N VAL A 263 13.54 10.27 -9.52
CA VAL A 263 12.70 11.28 -8.88
C VAL A 263 11.97 10.65 -7.69
N MET A 264 11.83 11.42 -6.63
CA MET A 264 11.13 10.99 -5.44
C MET A 264 9.77 11.67 -5.34
N THR A 265 8.74 10.89 -5.08
CA THR A 265 7.39 11.34 -4.73
C THR A 265 7.04 10.89 -3.31
N GLN A 266 5.97 11.41 -2.74
CA GLN A 266 5.46 11.00 -1.45
C GLN A 266 3.97 10.68 -1.52
N LEU A 267 3.44 10.05 -0.48
CA LEU A 267 2.04 9.63 -0.37
C LEU A 267 1.05 10.77 -0.66
N MET A 268 1.34 11.98 -0.18
CA MET A 268 0.47 13.17 -0.36
C MET A 268 0.53 13.81 -1.75
N ASP A 269 1.46 13.39 -2.61
CA ASP A 269 1.50 13.87 -4.00
C ASP A 269 0.40 13.22 -4.85
N GLN A 270 -0.15 12.11 -4.40
CA GLN A 270 -1.30 11.46 -5.03
C GLN A 270 -2.58 12.25 -4.77
N ASP A 271 -3.26 12.62 -5.86
CA ASP A 271 -4.48 13.46 -5.79
C ASP A 271 -5.56 12.85 -4.90
N MET A 272 -5.77 11.54 -4.97
CA MET A 272 -6.74 10.85 -4.13
C MET A 272 -6.40 10.99 -2.64
N MET A 273 -5.14 10.81 -2.25
CA MET A 273 -4.71 10.94 -0.86
C MET A 273 -4.84 12.38 -0.36
N ARG A 274 -4.41 13.34 -1.18
CA ARG A 274 -4.52 14.78 -0.86
C ARG A 274 -5.98 15.20 -0.63
N GLN A 275 -6.87 14.79 -1.51
CA GLN A 275 -8.30 15.10 -1.37
C GLN A 275 -8.89 14.43 -0.12
N THR A 276 -8.62 13.14 0.08
CA THR A 276 -9.18 12.36 1.18
C THR A 276 -8.76 12.91 2.55
N LEU A 277 -7.46 13.21 2.72
CA LEU A 277 -6.96 13.78 3.97
C LEU A 277 -7.45 15.23 4.17
N GLY A 278 -7.56 16.04 3.10
CA GLY A 278 -8.14 17.37 3.16
C GLY A 278 -9.60 17.37 3.60
N TYR A 279 -10.40 16.39 3.18
CA TYR A 279 -11.77 16.23 3.68
C TYR A 279 -11.82 15.85 5.15
N THR A 280 -10.92 15.01 5.61
CA THR A 280 -10.86 14.59 7.02
C THR A 280 -10.53 15.76 7.94
N ASP A 281 -9.52 16.56 7.59
CA ASP A 281 -9.15 17.76 8.35
C ASP A 281 -10.31 18.75 8.42
N SER A 282 -11.01 18.98 7.30
CA SER A 282 -12.18 19.87 7.23
C SER A 282 -13.33 19.36 8.08
N MET A 283 -13.55 18.05 8.10
CA MET A 283 -14.63 17.42 8.86
C MET A 283 -14.34 17.41 10.36
N SER A 284 -13.11 17.14 10.77
CA SER A 284 -12.69 17.27 12.18
C SER A 284 -12.82 18.71 12.68
N PHE A 285 -12.46 19.69 11.86
CA PHE A 285 -12.68 21.10 12.19
C PHE A 285 -14.18 21.43 12.37
N PHE A 286 -15.04 20.94 11.48
CA PHE A 286 -16.49 21.14 11.57
C PHE A 286 -17.10 20.48 12.80
N MET A 287 -16.63 19.26 13.15
CA MET A 287 -17.05 18.57 14.37
C MET A 287 -16.62 19.30 15.64
N LEU A 288 -15.40 19.86 15.68
CA LEU A 288 -14.94 20.71 16.78
C LEU A 288 -15.79 21.99 16.90
N LEU A 289 -16.16 22.61 15.78
CA LEU A 289 -17.04 23.77 15.77
C LEU A 289 -18.43 23.45 16.33
N LEU A 290 -19.02 22.32 15.92
CA LEU A 290 -20.29 21.84 16.48
C LEU A 290 -20.20 21.57 17.97
N LEU A 291 -19.10 20.98 18.42
CA LEU A 291 -18.84 20.77 19.86
C LEU A 291 -18.77 22.10 20.63
N MET A 292 -18.08 23.09 20.09
CA MET A 292 -17.99 24.44 20.70
C MET A 292 -19.37 25.11 20.80
N ILE A 293 -20.20 24.97 19.76
CA ILE A 293 -21.57 25.50 19.76
C ILE A 293 -22.45 24.77 20.79
N ALA A 294 -22.31 23.46 20.90
CA ALA A 294 -23.07 22.64 21.86
C ALA A 294 -22.69 22.92 23.33
N LEU A 295 -21.50 23.45 23.57
CA LEU A 295 -20.99 23.81 24.90
C LEU A 295 -21.21 25.26 25.27
N SER A 296 -21.62 26.13 24.33
CA SER A 296 -21.92 27.54 24.57
C SER A 296 -23.37 27.73 24.99
#